data_b7f4f64bc8d0928e9ef2c75469b8f645
#
_entry.id   b7f4f64bc8d0928e9ef2c75469b8f645
#
_cell.length_a   1.000
_cell.length_b   1.000
_cell.length_c   1.000
_cell.angle_alpha   90.00
_cell.angle_beta   90.00
_cell.angle_gamma   90.00
#
_symmetry.space_group_name_H-M   'P 1'
#
loop_
_entity.id
_entity.type
_entity.pdbx_description
1 polymer ?
#
loop_
_entity_poly.entity_id
_entity_poly.type
_entity_poly.pdbx_seq_one_letter_code
_entity_poly.pdbx_strand_id
1 'polypeptide(L)'
;MASHPKSSGLFARLKKTRAALSDGLVSLFSGNHVHFDDAVYDELEDQLIMADLGVEASAEVVSTLREQARTTQIESPEALKKALIDQLSLILRGAERELVLASDSPKPLVILMVGVNGVGKTTTTAKLAANFQAGGHSVVLGACDTFRAAAIEQLQSWGDRLGIPVIAQTHGADAAAVAHDAFATARSRGVDVLIIDSAGRQHVNADLMAQLGKIRRVLAKADPGAPHETILVVDGGTGQNALSQAAAFEKTVGLTGICVTKLDGTARGGVVVALAKQLPVSIPFIGVGEGINDLRPFQSADFARALVGGKSIE
;
A
#
# COMPACT_ATOMS: atom_id res chain seq x y z
N MET A 1 -11.27 21.63 5.78
CA MET A 1 -11.89 20.32 6.11
C MET A 1 -12.10 19.58 4.81
N ALA A 2 -11.16 18.68 4.43
CA ALA A 2 -11.34 17.84 3.27
C ALA A 2 -12.34 16.74 3.65
N SER A 3 -13.45 16.62 2.91
CA SER A 3 -14.43 15.57 3.11
C SER A 3 -13.78 14.23 2.74
N HIS A 4 -13.57 13.36 3.72
CA HIS A 4 -13.13 11.98 3.48
C HIS A 4 -14.11 11.30 2.50
N PRO A 5 -13.62 10.65 1.44
CA PRO A 5 -14.48 9.91 0.53
C PRO A 5 -15.17 8.79 1.32
N LYS A 6 -16.52 8.77 1.23
CA LYS A 6 -17.38 7.83 1.96
C LYS A 6 -16.89 6.39 1.83
N SER A 7 -16.82 5.66 2.94
CA SER A 7 -16.40 4.24 3.06
C SER A 7 -17.16 3.27 2.14
N SER A 8 -18.40 3.61 1.75
CA SER A 8 -19.25 2.79 0.87
C SER A 8 -18.60 2.40 -0.47
N GLY A 9 -17.67 3.20 -1.00
CA GLY A 9 -16.94 2.88 -2.23
C GLY A 9 -15.84 1.82 -2.05
N LEU A 10 -15.24 1.68 -0.88
CA LEU A 10 -14.18 0.71 -0.60
C LEU A 10 -14.70 -0.73 -0.61
N PHE A 11 -15.84 -0.98 0.04
CA PHE A 11 -16.46 -2.30 0.12
C PHE A 11 -16.84 -2.87 -1.25
N ALA A 12 -17.31 -2.00 -2.17
CA ALA A 12 -17.65 -2.42 -3.54
C ALA A 12 -16.40 -2.78 -4.34
N ARG A 13 -15.30 -2.06 -4.14
CA ARG A 13 -14.02 -2.27 -4.82
C ARG A 13 -13.29 -3.52 -4.34
N LEU A 14 -13.39 -3.86 -3.06
CA LEU A 14 -12.76 -5.04 -2.47
C LEU A 14 -13.62 -6.32 -2.58
N LYS A 15 -14.58 -6.37 -3.53
CA LYS A 15 -15.51 -7.51 -3.67
C LYS A 15 -14.79 -8.85 -3.85
N LYS A 16 -13.74 -8.94 -4.69
CA LYS A 16 -13.00 -10.19 -4.92
C LYS A 16 -12.15 -10.57 -3.72
N THR A 17 -11.46 -9.62 -3.12
CA THR A 17 -10.68 -9.79 -1.89
C THR A 17 -11.57 -10.30 -0.75
N ARG A 18 -12.76 -9.72 -0.62
CA ARG A 18 -13.77 -10.15 0.34
C ARG A 18 -14.30 -11.55 0.06
N ALA A 19 -14.65 -11.87 -1.20
CA ALA A 19 -15.25 -13.14 -1.56
C ALA A 19 -14.39 -14.34 -1.14
N ALA A 20 -13.07 -14.24 -1.31
CA ALA A 20 -12.17 -15.33 -0.95
C ALA A 20 -12.19 -15.69 0.53
N LEU A 21 -12.22 -14.69 1.41
CA LEU A 21 -12.29 -14.94 2.85
C LEU A 21 -13.74 -15.12 3.32
N SER A 22 -14.69 -14.30 2.85
CA SER A 22 -16.07 -14.37 3.31
C SER A 22 -16.80 -15.63 2.83
N ASP A 23 -16.52 -16.12 1.62
CA ASP A 23 -17.19 -17.33 1.11
C ASP A 23 -16.72 -18.56 1.90
N GLY A 24 -15.46 -18.64 2.29
CA GLY A 24 -14.95 -19.64 3.22
C GLY A 24 -15.52 -19.49 4.64
N LEU A 25 -15.69 -18.27 5.10
CA LEU A 25 -16.22 -17.99 6.44
C LEU A 25 -17.79 -18.07 6.50
N VAL A 26 -18.48 -18.01 5.35
CA VAL A 26 -19.96 -18.12 5.31
C VAL A 26 -20.42 -19.44 5.90
N SER A 27 -19.73 -20.55 5.61
CA SER A 27 -20.04 -21.86 6.21
C SER A 27 -19.88 -21.83 7.73
N LEU A 28 -18.83 -21.21 8.23
CA LEU A 28 -18.55 -21.04 9.66
C LEU A 28 -19.56 -20.11 10.36
N PHE A 29 -19.95 -19.02 9.69
CA PHE A 29 -20.85 -18.02 10.25
C PHE A 29 -22.35 -18.31 10.00
N SER A 30 -22.69 -19.23 9.09
CA SER A 30 -24.09 -19.59 8.77
C SER A 30 -24.57 -20.86 9.49
N GLY A 31 -23.66 -21.60 10.11
CA GLY A 31 -23.98 -22.81 10.86
C GLY A 31 -24.71 -22.49 12.16
N ASN A 32 -25.71 -23.37 12.53
CA ASN A 32 -26.35 -23.34 13.86
C ASN A 32 -25.37 -23.89 14.92
N HIS A 33 -24.12 -23.41 14.97
CA HIS A 33 -23.15 -23.83 15.98
C HIS A 33 -23.53 -23.21 17.31
N VAL A 34 -24.06 -24.01 18.22
CA VAL A 34 -24.34 -23.62 19.61
C VAL A 34 -23.06 -23.49 20.41
N HIS A 35 -21.98 -24.14 19.97
CA HIS A 35 -20.62 -24.04 20.50
C HIS A 35 -19.60 -24.04 19.36
N PHE A 36 -18.63 -23.13 19.43
CA PHE A 36 -17.46 -23.12 18.55
C PHE A 36 -16.44 -24.10 19.14
N ASP A 37 -16.36 -25.27 18.55
CA ASP A 37 -15.36 -26.30 18.89
C ASP A 37 -14.00 -26.00 18.24
N ASP A 38 -12.99 -26.81 18.57
CA ASP A 38 -11.66 -26.64 18.02
C ASP A 38 -11.63 -26.76 16.48
N ALA A 39 -12.51 -27.56 15.89
CA ALA A 39 -12.58 -27.73 14.43
C ALA A 39 -12.97 -26.43 13.70
N VAL A 40 -13.85 -25.62 14.27
CA VAL A 40 -14.23 -24.30 13.72
C VAL A 40 -13.04 -23.35 13.69
N TYR A 41 -12.23 -23.35 14.75
CA TYR A 41 -11.03 -22.51 14.80
C TYR A 41 -9.92 -22.99 13.86
N ASP A 42 -9.77 -24.31 13.69
CA ASP A 42 -8.82 -24.88 12.74
C ASP A 42 -9.24 -24.53 11.30
N GLU A 43 -10.52 -24.64 10.96
CA GLU A 43 -11.04 -24.22 9.66
C GLU A 43 -10.87 -22.69 9.44
N LEU A 44 -11.08 -21.89 10.48
CA LEU A 44 -10.84 -20.44 10.42
C LEU A 44 -9.36 -20.14 10.12
N GLU A 45 -8.42 -20.84 10.75
CA GLU A 45 -6.99 -20.70 10.50
C GLU A 45 -6.65 -21.01 9.04
N ASP A 46 -7.15 -22.11 8.51
CA ASP A 46 -6.95 -22.50 7.12
C ASP A 46 -7.48 -21.42 6.15
N GLN A 47 -8.66 -20.87 6.40
CA GLN A 47 -9.23 -19.80 5.57
C GLN A 47 -8.38 -18.51 5.61
N LEU A 48 -7.83 -18.15 6.77
CA LEU A 48 -6.92 -17.00 6.90
C LEU A 48 -5.61 -17.22 6.14
N ILE A 49 -5.05 -18.43 6.20
CA ILE A 49 -3.85 -18.80 5.44
C ILE A 49 -4.14 -18.75 3.93
N MET A 50 -5.26 -19.30 3.48
CA MET A 50 -5.67 -19.28 2.06
C MET A 50 -5.89 -17.86 1.53
N ALA A 51 -6.27 -16.92 2.39
CA ALA A 51 -6.40 -15.51 2.06
C ALA A 51 -5.04 -14.75 2.07
N ASP A 52 -3.91 -15.45 2.22
CA ASP A 52 -2.55 -14.90 2.26
C ASP A 52 -2.23 -14.04 3.50
N LEU A 53 -2.90 -14.27 4.66
CA LEU A 53 -2.46 -13.65 5.91
C LEU A 53 -1.07 -14.15 6.36
N GLY A 54 -0.70 -15.35 5.93
CA GLY A 54 0.50 -16.06 6.38
C GLY A 54 0.26 -16.88 7.65
N VAL A 55 1.04 -17.94 7.80
CA VAL A 55 0.84 -18.96 8.85
C VAL A 55 0.94 -18.34 10.26
N GLU A 56 1.97 -17.53 10.50
CA GLU A 56 2.22 -16.93 11.83
C GLU A 56 1.10 -15.97 12.26
N ALA A 57 0.66 -15.08 11.36
CA ALA A 57 -0.41 -14.14 11.67
C ALA A 57 -1.76 -14.85 11.85
N SER A 58 -2.04 -15.89 11.06
CA SER A 58 -3.28 -16.68 11.16
C SER A 58 -3.34 -17.43 12.49
N ALA A 59 -2.27 -18.12 12.88
CA ALA A 59 -2.18 -18.83 14.16
C ALA A 59 -2.36 -17.89 15.36
N GLU A 60 -1.74 -16.71 15.33
CA GLU A 60 -1.87 -15.72 16.42
C GLU A 60 -3.30 -15.19 16.54
N VAL A 61 -3.92 -14.83 15.40
CA VAL A 61 -5.33 -14.36 15.37
C VAL A 61 -6.24 -15.43 15.95
N VAL A 62 -6.12 -16.67 15.49
CA VAL A 62 -6.97 -17.78 15.95
C VAL A 62 -6.73 -18.12 17.42
N SER A 63 -5.47 -18.15 17.87
CA SER A 63 -5.14 -18.35 19.29
C SER A 63 -5.79 -17.29 20.17
N THR A 64 -5.73 -16.01 19.78
CA THR A 64 -6.35 -14.92 20.51
C THR A 64 -7.88 -15.05 20.56
N LEU A 65 -8.50 -15.45 19.45
CA LEU A 65 -9.96 -15.67 19.39
C LEU A 65 -10.39 -16.84 20.28
N ARG A 66 -9.61 -17.95 20.31
CA ARG A 66 -9.87 -19.08 21.24
C ARG A 66 -9.81 -18.64 22.69
N GLU A 67 -8.83 -17.82 23.07
CA GLU A 67 -8.69 -17.30 24.43
C GLU A 67 -9.84 -16.35 24.80
N GLN A 68 -10.22 -15.46 23.89
CA GLN A 68 -11.38 -14.58 24.07
C GLN A 68 -12.68 -15.38 24.21
N ALA A 69 -12.88 -16.43 23.43
CA ALA A 69 -14.05 -17.28 23.52
C ALA A 69 -14.20 -17.95 24.90
N ARG A 70 -13.09 -18.32 25.53
CA ARG A 70 -13.08 -18.90 26.89
C ARG A 70 -13.45 -17.89 27.97
N THR A 71 -13.14 -16.60 27.75
CA THR A 71 -13.30 -15.56 28.78
C THR A 71 -14.56 -14.73 28.61
N THR A 72 -14.99 -14.45 27.37
CA THR A 72 -16.05 -13.49 27.03
C THR A 72 -17.30 -14.13 26.40
N GLN A 73 -17.36 -15.48 26.33
CA GLN A 73 -18.45 -16.24 25.74
C GLN A 73 -18.82 -15.73 24.32
N ILE A 74 -17.97 -16.05 23.34
CA ILE A 74 -18.34 -15.88 21.94
C ILE A 74 -19.40 -16.94 21.60
N GLU A 75 -20.68 -16.58 21.72
CA GLU A 75 -21.80 -17.51 21.61
C GLU A 75 -22.52 -17.46 20.24
N SER A 76 -22.10 -16.54 19.36
CA SER A 76 -22.74 -16.41 18.04
C SER A 76 -21.73 -16.20 16.92
N PRO A 77 -22.08 -16.60 15.69
CA PRO A 77 -21.29 -16.32 14.49
C PRO A 77 -20.97 -14.83 14.31
N GLU A 78 -21.92 -13.95 14.64
CA GLU A 78 -21.77 -12.51 14.57
C GLU A 78 -20.74 -12.01 15.59
N ALA A 79 -20.74 -12.58 16.81
CA ALA A 79 -19.75 -12.25 17.83
C ALA A 79 -18.35 -12.70 17.42
N LEU A 80 -18.19 -13.91 16.87
CA LEU A 80 -16.92 -14.41 16.34
C LEU A 80 -16.42 -13.53 15.18
N LYS A 81 -17.31 -13.20 14.25
CA LYS A 81 -17.00 -12.30 13.14
C LYS A 81 -16.53 -10.92 13.62
N LYS A 82 -17.22 -10.35 14.61
CA LYS A 82 -16.83 -9.08 15.20
C LYS A 82 -15.46 -9.17 15.87
N ALA A 83 -15.22 -10.20 16.66
CA ALA A 83 -13.94 -10.43 17.32
C ALA A 83 -12.80 -10.57 16.30
N LEU A 84 -13.02 -11.28 15.19
CA LEU A 84 -12.06 -11.38 14.09
C LEU A 84 -11.76 -10.01 13.47
N ILE A 85 -12.78 -9.20 13.17
CA ILE A 85 -12.60 -7.84 12.64
C ILE A 85 -11.79 -6.99 13.63
N ASP A 86 -12.09 -7.06 14.92
CA ASP A 86 -11.42 -6.28 15.96
C ASP A 86 -9.94 -6.68 16.07
N GLN A 87 -9.62 -7.98 16.01
CA GLN A 87 -8.24 -8.49 16.03
C GLN A 87 -7.46 -8.05 14.77
N LEU A 88 -8.03 -8.21 13.58
CA LEU A 88 -7.39 -7.74 12.35
C LEU A 88 -7.18 -6.23 12.36
N SER A 89 -8.16 -5.48 12.86
CA SER A 89 -8.03 -4.01 12.99
C SER A 89 -6.92 -3.62 13.94
N LEU A 90 -6.72 -4.36 15.03
CA LEU A 90 -5.65 -4.13 15.99
C LEU A 90 -4.26 -4.32 15.35
N ILE A 91 -4.07 -5.42 14.60
CA ILE A 91 -2.82 -5.69 13.87
C ILE A 91 -2.55 -4.57 12.85
N LEU A 92 -3.55 -4.20 12.07
CA LEU A 92 -3.44 -3.21 11.00
C LEU A 92 -3.23 -1.79 11.50
N ARG A 93 -3.69 -1.47 12.72
CA ARG A 93 -3.57 -0.11 13.31
C ARG A 93 -2.11 0.32 13.45
N GLY A 94 -1.19 -0.60 13.73
CA GLY A 94 0.25 -0.31 13.81
C GLY A 94 0.86 0.16 12.49
N ALA A 95 0.27 -0.22 11.36
CA ALA A 95 0.72 0.18 10.03
C ALA A 95 -0.05 1.37 9.46
N GLU A 96 -1.13 1.82 10.11
CA GLU A 96 -1.94 2.96 9.64
C GLU A 96 -1.17 4.27 9.84
N ARG A 97 -0.99 5.01 8.75
CA ARG A 97 -0.40 6.34 8.77
C ARG A 97 -0.96 7.18 7.63
N GLU A 98 -1.39 8.36 7.94
CA GLU A 98 -1.78 9.33 6.92
C GLU A 98 -0.54 10.08 6.41
N LEU A 99 -0.38 10.15 5.09
CA LEU A 99 0.66 10.95 4.45
C LEU A 99 0.07 12.32 4.07
N VAL A 100 0.25 13.28 4.96
CA VAL A 100 -0.21 14.66 4.79
C VAL A 100 0.96 15.63 4.84
N LEU A 101 0.84 16.75 4.12
CA LEU A 101 1.77 17.87 4.30
C LEU A 101 1.31 18.72 5.48
N ALA A 102 2.15 18.77 6.50
CA ALA A 102 2.01 19.71 7.59
C ALA A 102 2.69 21.06 7.23
N SER A 103 2.43 22.11 7.99
CA SER A 103 3.02 23.44 7.76
C SER A 103 4.55 23.48 7.91
N ASP A 104 5.11 22.54 8.66
CA ASP A 104 6.54 22.35 8.91
C ASP A 104 7.18 21.30 8.01
N SER A 105 6.42 20.72 7.09
CA SER A 105 6.96 19.75 6.12
C SER A 105 8.05 20.39 5.26
N PRO A 106 9.09 19.60 4.87
CA PRO A 106 10.14 20.09 3.99
C PRO A 106 9.57 20.51 2.62
N LYS A 107 10.20 21.51 1.99
CA LYS A 107 9.82 22.01 0.66
C LYS A 107 11.01 21.95 -0.32
N PRO A 108 10.92 21.05 -1.32
CA PRO A 108 9.82 20.10 -1.58
C PRO A 108 9.84 18.91 -0.62
N LEU A 109 8.66 18.37 -0.25
CA LEU A 109 8.57 17.00 0.26
C LEU A 109 8.96 16.05 -0.87
N VAL A 110 10.03 15.29 -0.72
CA VAL A 110 10.55 14.37 -1.73
C VAL A 110 10.08 12.96 -1.45
N ILE A 111 9.32 12.40 -2.38
CA ILE A 111 8.78 11.04 -2.32
C ILE A 111 9.44 10.21 -3.41
N LEU A 112 10.12 9.13 -3.02
CA LEU A 112 10.71 8.16 -3.95
C LEU A 112 9.80 6.93 -4.03
N MET A 113 9.25 6.67 -5.23
CA MET A 113 8.44 5.49 -5.51
C MET A 113 9.32 4.35 -5.99
N VAL A 114 9.27 3.20 -5.30
CA VAL A 114 10.09 2.01 -5.62
C VAL A 114 9.21 0.77 -5.78
N GLY A 115 9.76 -0.30 -6.39
CA GLY A 115 9.06 -1.58 -6.57
C GLY A 115 9.42 -2.26 -7.89
N VAL A 116 8.99 -3.50 -8.08
CA VAL A 116 9.25 -4.29 -9.29
C VAL A 116 8.38 -3.84 -10.49
N ASN A 117 8.63 -4.40 -11.67
CA ASN A 117 7.82 -4.08 -12.86
C ASN A 117 6.37 -4.59 -12.72
N GLY A 118 5.42 -3.85 -13.26
CA GLY A 118 4.02 -4.25 -13.36
C GLY A 118 3.20 -4.08 -12.08
N VAL A 119 3.79 -3.68 -10.95
CA VAL A 119 3.05 -3.45 -9.69
C VAL A 119 2.23 -2.16 -9.67
N GLY A 120 2.38 -1.29 -10.68
CA GLY A 120 1.61 -0.04 -10.78
C GLY A 120 2.31 1.20 -10.24
N LYS A 121 3.66 1.24 -10.16
CA LYS A 121 4.43 2.41 -9.69
C LYS A 121 4.03 3.70 -10.38
N THR A 122 4.19 3.78 -11.71
CA THR A 122 3.89 4.99 -12.50
C THR A 122 2.44 5.44 -12.33
N THR A 123 1.50 4.49 -12.33
CA THR A 123 0.08 4.78 -12.08
C THR A 123 -0.15 5.29 -10.66
N THR A 124 0.48 4.70 -9.66
CA THR A 124 0.39 5.14 -8.26
C THR A 124 1.02 6.52 -8.08
N THR A 125 2.16 6.78 -8.72
CA THR A 125 2.80 8.10 -8.77
C THR A 125 1.85 9.17 -9.28
N ALA A 126 1.17 8.92 -10.40
CA ALA A 126 0.20 9.85 -10.97
C ALA A 126 -1.02 10.07 -10.05
N LYS A 127 -1.56 9.00 -9.46
CA LYS A 127 -2.70 9.09 -8.52
C LYS A 127 -2.32 9.85 -7.24
N LEU A 128 -1.13 9.61 -6.73
CA LEU A 128 -0.62 10.32 -5.55
C LEU A 128 -0.43 11.81 -5.85
N ALA A 129 0.11 12.14 -7.03
CA ALA A 129 0.24 13.52 -7.50
C ALA A 129 -1.11 14.23 -7.61
N ALA A 130 -2.13 13.54 -8.16
CA ALA A 130 -3.49 14.06 -8.22
C ALA A 130 -4.11 14.28 -6.82
N ASN A 131 -3.84 13.40 -5.87
CA ASN A 131 -4.32 13.56 -4.49
C ASN A 131 -3.71 14.80 -3.83
N PHE A 132 -2.39 15.03 -3.97
CA PHE A 132 -1.75 16.24 -3.46
C PHE A 132 -2.27 17.51 -4.14
N GLN A 133 -2.44 17.48 -5.48
CA GLN A 133 -3.01 18.61 -6.21
C GLN A 133 -4.44 18.93 -5.79
N ALA A 134 -5.28 17.91 -5.56
CA ALA A 134 -6.62 18.09 -5.02
C ALA A 134 -6.62 18.67 -3.61
N GLY A 135 -5.57 18.41 -2.83
CA GLY A 135 -5.31 19.05 -1.53
C GLY A 135 -4.78 20.49 -1.62
N GLY A 136 -4.62 21.04 -2.84
CA GLY A 136 -4.15 22.41 -3.05
C GLY A 136 -2.63 22.57 -3.09
N HIS A 137 -1.87 21.44 -3.17
CA HIS A 137 -0.41 21.47 -3.18
C HIS A 137 0.13 21.47 -4.61
N SER A 138 1.23 22.20 -4.82
CA SER A 138 1.98 22.20 -6.06
C SER A 138 2.88 20.97 -6.14
N VAL A 139 2.89 20.29 -7.30
CA VAL A 139 3.59 19.01 -7.50
C VAL A 139 4.48 19.07 -8.74
N VAL A 140 5.63 18.41 -8.67
CA VAL A 140 6.50 18.08 -9.81
C VAL A 140 6.77 16.58 -9.81
N LEU A 141 6.84 15.98 -11.00
CA LEU A 141 7.17 14.57 -11.19
C LEU A 141 8.57 14.41 -11.79
N GLY A 142 9.32 13.38 -11.34
CA GLY A 142 10.60 12.98 -11.90
C GLY A 142 10.50 11.61 -12.56
N ALA A 143 10.76 11.51 -13.90
CA ALA A 143 10.72 10.27 -14.67
C ALA A 143 12.06 9.54 -14.60
N CYS A 144 12.32 8.81 -13.54
CA CYS A 144 13.58 8.10 -13.30
C CYS A 144 13.57 6.62 -13.76
N ASP A 145 12.49 6.13 -14.41
CA ASP A 145 12.50 4.86 -15.18
C ASP A 145 13.07 5.09 -16.58
N THR A 146 14.34 5.45 -16.64
CA THR A 146 15.02 5.88 -17.88
C THR A 146 15.30 4.74 -18.87
N PHE A 147 15.21 3.48 -18.43
CA PHE A 147 15.42 2.32 -19.28
C PHE A 147 14.19 1.90 -20.08
N ARG A 148 13.03 2.45 -19.76
CA ARG A 148 11.77 2.14 -20.44
C ARG A 148 11.18 3.41 -21.04
N ALA A 149 11.39 3.59 -22.37
CA ALA A 149 10.84 4.74 -23.07
C ALA A 149 9.33 4.89 -22.82
N ALA A 150 8.57 3.79 -22.89
CA ALA A 150 7.14 3.78 -22.61
C ALA A 150 6.79 4.21 -21.17
N ALA A 151 7.67 4.02 -20.19
CA ALA A 151 7.40 4.50 -18.83
C ALA A 151 7.55 6.01 -18.71
N ILE A 152 8.54 6.58 -19.39
CA ILE A 152 8.73 8.04 -19.50
C ILE A 152 7.50 8.65 -20.16
N GLU A 153 7.12 8.15 -21.35
CA GLU A 153 5.93 8.61 -22.08
C GLU A 153 4.64 8.48 -21.27
N GLN A 154 4.49 7.38 -20.55
CA GLN A 154 3.34 7.15 -19.66
C GLN A 154 3.26 8.22 -18.57
N LEU A 155 4.37 8.52 -17.90
CA LEU A 155 4.39 9.53 -16.84
C LEU A 155 4.14 10.93 -17.41
N GLN A 156 4.72 11.25 -18.57
CA GLN A 156 4.47 12.51 -19.28
C GLN A 156 2.99 12.66 -19.65
N SER A 157 2.36 11.61 -20.21
CA SER A 157 0.93 11.61 -20.53
C SER A 157 0.05 11.85 -19.29
N TRP A 158 0.45 11.31 -18.14
CA TRP A 158 -0.22 11.62 -16.87
C TRP A 158 0.01 13.07 -16.45
N GLY A 159 1.24 13.58 -16.56
CA GLY A 159 1.56 14.98 -16.28
C GLY A 159 0.71 15.94 -17.11
N ASP A 160 0.61 15.69 -18.42
CA ASP A 160 -0.20 16.50 -19.35
C ASP A 160 -1.68 16.51 -18.96
N ARG A 161 -2.25 15.34 -18.63
CA ARG A 161 -3.65 15.21 -18.19
C ARG A 161 -3.96 15.94 -16.89
N LEU A 162 -3.00 15.98 -15.98
CA LEU A 162 -3.16 16.59 -14.66
C LEU A 162 -2.67 18.04 -14.62
N GLY A 163 -2.01 18.53 -15.68
CA GLY A 163 -1.34 19.83 -15.69
C GLY A 163 -0.14 19.88 -14.70
N ILE A 164 0.52 18.75 -14.46
CA ILE A 164 1.65 18.60 -13.54
C ILE A 164 2.95 18.49 -14.36
N PRO A 165 3.97 19.36 -14.10
CA PRO A 165 5.25 19.28 -14.80
C PRO A 165 5.97 17.95 -14.53
N VAL A 166 6.51 17.34 -15.60
CA VAL A 166 7.32 16.12 -15.55
C VAL A 166 8.75 16.44 -15.98
N ILE A 167 9.70 16.18 -15.12
CA ILE A 167 11.13 16.29 -15.46
C ILE A 167 11.60 14.92 -15.96
N ALA A 168 12.03 14.89 -17.20
CA ALA A 168 12.51 13.70 -17.88
C ALA A 168 13.77 14.04 -18.71
N GLN A 169 14.59 13.04 -18.97
CA GLN A 169 15.70 13.09 -19.93
C GLN A 169 15.48 12.00 -21.00
N THR A 170 16.40 11.92 -21.95
CA THR A 170 16.37 10.92 -23.01
C THR A 170 16.42 9.49 -22.46
N HIS A 171 15.89 8.55 -23.22
CA HIS A 171 16.00 7.12 -22.91
C HIS A 171 17.48 6.73 -22.67
N GLY A 172 17.73 5.96 -21.64
CA GLY A 172 19.07 5.52 -21.25
C GLY A 172 19.89 6.53 -20.43
N ALA A 173 19.34 7.71 -20.11
CA ALA A 173 19.98 8.67 -19.24
C ALA A 173 20.19 8.09 -17.83
N ASP A 174 21.12 8.69 -17.08
CA ASP A 174 21.36 8.31 -15.67
C ASP A 174 20.16 8.74 -14.80
N ALA A 175 19.45 7.77 -14.25
CA ALA A 175 18.30 8.01 -13.39
C ALA A 175 18.58 8.93 -12.19
N ALA A 176 19.80 8.89 -11.66
CA ALA A 176 20.21 9.77 -10.57
C ALA A 176 20.43 11.22 -11.02
N ALA A 177 20.83 11.43 -12.28
CA ALA A 177 20.90 12.77 -12.87
C ALA A 177 19.50 13.35 -13.07
N VAL A 178 18.55 12.54 -13.56
CA VAL A 178 17.13 12.95 -13.67
C VAL A 178 16.57 13.32 -12.30
N ALA A 179 16.82 12.51 -11.27
CA ALA A 179 16.37 12.79 -9.90
C ALA A 179 16.96 14.11 -9.36
N HIS A 180 18.24 14.38 -9.63
CA HIS A 180 18.89 15.64 -9.28
C HIS A 180 18.22 16.84 -9.97
N ASP A 181 18.00 16.76 -11.27
CA ASP A 181 17.39 17.85 -12.06
C ASP A 181 15.92 18.09 -11.62
N ALA A 182 15.20 17.01 -11.32
CA ALA A 182 13.84 17.11 -10.78
C ALA A 182 13.84 17.82 -9.41
N PHE A 183 14.78 17.47 -8.53
CA PHE A 183 14.92 18.14 -7.23
C PHE A 183 15.31 19.61 -7.38
N ALA A 184 16.30 19.93 -8.21
CA ALA A 184 16.73 21.29 -8.47
C ALA A 184 15.59 22.16 -9.04
N THR A 185 14.81 21.59 -9.97
CA THR A 185 13.63 22.23 -10.55
C THR A 185 12.54 22.46 -9.50
N ALA A 186 12.21 21.43 -8.70
CA ALA A 186 11.20 21.52 -7.66
C ALA A 186 11.56 22.59 -6.62
N ARG A 187 12.81 22.60 -6.18
CA ARG A 187 13.35 23.59 -5.22
C ARG A 187 13.32 25.01 -5.78
N SER A 188 13.80 25.20 -7.03
CA SER A 188 13.84 26.54 -7.65
C SER A 188 12.46 27.15 -7.88
N ARG A 189 11.45 26.29 -8.14
CA ARG A 189 10.04 26.72 -8.31
C ARG A 189 9.28 26.83 -6.99
N GLY A 190 9.88 26.44 -5.86
CA GLY A 190 9.23 26.47 -4.55
C GLY A 190 8.02 25.55 -4.46
N VAL A 191 8.00 24.43 -5.20
CA VAL A 191 6.85 23.50 -5.16
C VAL A 191 6.81 22.73 -3.83
N ASP A 192 5.60 22.29 -3.46
CA ASP A 192 5.36 21.64 -2.19
C ASP A 192 5.82 20.18 -2.21
N VAL A 193 5.66 19.46 -3.33
CA VAL A 193 5.91 18.02 -3.44
C VAL A 193 6.70 17.69 -4.71
N LEU A 194 7.71 16.84 -4.57
CA LEU A 194 8.39 16.15 -5.66
C LEU A 194 8.16 14.64 -5.53
N ILE A 195 7.59 14.01 -6.57
CA ILE A 195 7.43 12.56 -6.61
C ILE A 195 8.32 12.00 -7.71
N ILE A 196 9.20 11.06 -7.34
CA ILE A 196 10.16 10.42 -8.25
C ILE A 196 9.66 9.00 -8.56
N ASP A 197 9.31 8.76 -9.83
CA ASP A 197 8.97 7.43 -10.34
C ASP A 197 10.25 6.71 -10.77
N SER A 198 10.67 5.70 -10.03
CA SER A 198 11.91 4.97 -10.30
C SER A 198 11.69 3.77 -11.22
N ALA A 199 12.79 3.29 -11.79
CA ALA A 199 12.80 2.03 -12.52
C ALA A 199 12.33 0.86 -11.66
N GLY A 200 11.76 -0.16 -12.30
CA GLY A 200 11.59 -1.48 -11.76
C GLY A 200 12.34 -2.51 -12.62
N ARG A 201 12.41 -3.74 -12.13
CA ARG A 201 12.83 -4.93 -12.87
C ARG A 201 11.79 -6.03 -12.60
N GLN A 202 11.85 -7.14 -13.37
CA GLN A 202 10.93 -8.26 -13.15
C GLN A 202 11.09 -8.84 -11.74
N HIS A 203 12.32 -8.85 -11.24
CA HIS A 203 12.67 -9.31 -9.89
C HIS A 203 13.60 -8.32 -9.22
N VAL A 204 13.68 -8.39 -7.91
CA VAL A 204 14.68 -7.69 -7.11
C VAL A 204 16.07 -8.22 -7.50
N ASN A 205 16.94 -7.35 -8.00
CA ASN A 205 18.31 -7.70 -8.38
C ASN A 205 19.30 -6.61 -7.98
N ALA A 206 20.60 -6.94 -8.04
CA ALA A 206 21.67 -6.06 -7.61
C ALA A 206 21.72 -4.73 -8.39
N ASP A 207 21.45 -4.76 -9.71
CA ASP A 207 21.50 -3.56 -10.56
C ASP A 207 20.40 -2.57 -10.20
N LEU A 208 19.16 -3.06 -9.98
CA LEU A 208 18.06 -2.21 -9.50
C LEU A 208 18.40 -1.59 -8.15
N MET A 209 18.89 -2.39 -7.23
CA MET A 209 19.24 -1.92 -5.89
C MET A 209 20.40 -0.89 -5.92
N ALA A 210 21.41 -1.11 -6.76
CA ALA A 210 22.50 -0.16 -6.96
C ALA A 210 21.99 1.18 -7.52
N GLN A 211 21.08 1.15 -8.51
CA GLN A 211 20.46 2.32 -9.10
C GLN A 211 19.64 3.12 -8.09
N LEU A 212 18.77 2.44 -7.33
CA LEU A 212 17.95 3.08 -6.29
C LEU A 212 18.83 3.69 -5.19
N GLY A 213 19.86 2.97 -4.75
CA GLY A 213 20.85 3.47 -3.80
C GLY A 213 21.60 4.70 -4.34
N LYS A 214 21.85 4.78 -5.66
CA LYS A 214 22.45 5.97 -6.30
C LYS A 214 21.50 7.16 -6.28
N ILE A 215 20.24 6.96 -6.65
CA ILE A 215 19.19 8.00 -6.58
C ILE A 215 19.11 8.56 -5.15
N ARG A 216 18.97 7.70 -4.15
CA ARG A 216 18.91 8.09 -2.74
C ARG A 216 20.11 8.92 -2.31
N ARG A 217 21.33 8.48 -2.66
CA ARG A 217 22.56 9.23 -2.32
C ARG A 217 22.62 10.61 -2.98
N VAL A 218 22.16 10.74 -4.22
CA VAL A 218 22.15 12.01 -4.93
C VAL A 218 21.12 12.96 -4.31
N LEU A 219 19.94 12.50 -3.96
CA LEU A 219 18.96 13.29 -3.25
C LEU A 219 19.44 13.74 -1.87
N ALA A 220 20.02 12.83 -1.09
CA ALA A 220 20.60 13.14 0.23
C ALA A 220 21.78 14.13 0.19
N LYS A 221 22.51 14.21 -0.94
CA LYS A 221 23.52 15.25 -1.12
C LYS A 221 22.92 16.63 -1.38
N ALA A 222 21.76 16.69 -2.04
CA ALA A 222 21.06 17.93 -2.34
C ALA A 222 20.26 18.44 -1.14
N ASP A 223 19.71 17.52 -0.34
CA ASP A 223 19.00 17.75 0.92
C ASP A 223 19.26 16.55 1.85
N PRO A 224 19.92 16.72 3.02
CA PRO A 224 20.23 15.59 3.92
C PRO A 224 19.03 14.79 4.41
N GLY A 225 17.82 15.37 4.40
CA GLY A 225 16.57 14.69 4.73
C GLY A 225 15.95 13.91 3.57
N ALA A 226 16.37 14.16 2.32
CA ALA A 226 15.77 13.55 1.14
C ALA A 226 16.36 12.18 0.78
N PRO A 227 15.53 11.24 0.26
CA PRO A 227 14.08 11.34 0.14
C PRO A 227 13.42 11.30 1.51
N HIS A 228 12.43 12.17 1.75
CA HIS A 228 11.70 12.23 3.01
C HIS A 228 10.76 11.03 3.16
N GLU A 229 10.24 10.54 2.03
CA GLU A 229 9.45 9.33 1.95
C GLU A 229 10.00 8.39 0.88
N THR A 230 10.10 7.11 1.20
CA THR A 230 10.39 6.03 0.25
C THR A 230 9.24 5.05 0.30
N ILE A 231 8.39 5.06 -0.73
CA ILE A 231 7.17 4.26 -0.77
C ILE A 231 7.37 3.08 -1.73
N LEU A 232 7.31 1.88 -1.17
CA LEU A 232 7.30 0.64 -1.96
C LEU A 232 5.89 0.38 -2.49
N VAL A 233 5.78 0.19 -3.79
CA VAL A 233 4.54 -0.27 -4.43
C VAL A 233 4.63 -1.76 -4.64
N VAL A 234 3.66 -2.51 -4.12
CA VAL A 234 3.52 -3.95 -4.29
C VAL A 234 2.15 -4.31 -4.86
N ASP A 235 2.09 -5.40 -5.60
CA ASP A 235 0.84 -5.96 -6.14
C ASP A 235 0.24 -6.91 -5.11
N GLY A 236 -0.97 -6.64 -4.64
CA GLY A 236 -1.70 -7.48 -3.68
C GLY A 236 -1.95 -8.91 -4.19
N GLY A 237 -1.94 -9.12 -5.53
CA GLY A 237 -2.05 -10.45 -6.13
C GLY A 237 -0.80 -11.32 -6.00
N THR A 238 0.35 -10.75 -5.62
CA THR A 238 1.60 -11.52 -5.46
C THR A 238 1.68 -12.29 -4.14
N GLY A 239 0.73 -12.06 -3.22
CA GLY A 239 0.65 -12.78 -1.94
C GLY A 239 1.94 -12.66 -1.13
N GLN A 240 2.40 -13.75 -0.54
CA GLN A 240 3.59 -13.79 0.33
C GLN A 240 4.89 -13.31 -0.34
N ASN A 241 4.97 -13.30 -1.69
CA ASN A 241 6.14 -12.73 -2.38
C ASN A 241 6.30 -11.22 -2.13
N ALA A 242 5.23 -10.50 -1.79
CA ALA A 242 5.30 -9.09 -1.42
C ALA A 242 6.18 -8.86 -0.19
N LEU A 243 6.17 -9.76 0.79
CA LEU A 243 7.01 -9.69 2.00
C LEU A 243 8.50 -9.78 1.68
N SER A 244 8.88 -10.75 0.84
CA SER A 244 10.28 -10.90 0.39
C SER A 244 10.77 -9.68 -0.37
N GLN A 245 9.93 -9.10 -1.24
CA GLN A 245 10.25 -7.85 -1.92
C GLN A 245 10.45 -6.72 -0.91
N ALA A 246 9.50 -6.52 0.00
CA ALA A 246 9.53 -5.44 0.98
C ALA A 246 10.80 -5.51 1.85
N ALA A 247 11.18 -6.70 2.33
CA ALA A 247 12.41 -6.90 3.11
C ALA A 247 13.67 -6.52 2.30
N ALA A 248 13.73 -6.85 1.02
CA ALA A 248 14.87 -6.52 0.17
C ALA A 248 14.98 -5.01 -0.12
N PHE A 249 13.85 -4.33 -0.38
CA PHE A 249 13.81 -2.89 -0.58
C PHE A 249 14.13 -2.14 0.72
N GLU A 250 13.58 -2.59 1.87
CA GLU A 250 13.86 -2.01 3.20
C GLU A 250 15.37 -1.98 3.47
N LYS A 251 16.04 -3.11 3.27
CA LYS A 251 17.50 -3.23 3.47
C LYS A 251 18.30 -2.26 2.61
N THR A 252 17.84 -1.92 1.40
CA THR A 252 18.62 -1.16 0.43
C THR A 252 18.35 0.34 0.49
N VAL A 253 17.08 0.73 0.57
CA VAL A 253 16.68 2.14 0.45
C VAL A 253 16.02 2.69 1.71
N GLY A 254 15.67 1.85 2.67
CA GLY A 254 14.93 2.23 3.87
C GLY A 254 13.52 2.71 3.50
N LEU A 255 12.51 1.91 3.81
CA LEU A 255 11.13 2.21 3.48
C LEU A 255 10.49 3.06 4.58
N THR A 256 9.68 4.03 4.19
CA THR A 256 8.82 4.78 5.10
C THR A 256 7.37 4.36 4.95
N GLY A 257 7.02 3.78 3.80
CA GLY A 257 5.66 3.35 3.52
C GLY A 257 5.58 2.25 2.46
N ILE A 258 4.48 1.51 2.49
CA ILE A 258 4.11 0.50 1.48
C ILE A 258 2.74 0.88 0.91
N CYS A 259 2.62 0.87 -0.41
CA CYS A 259 1.35 1.00 -1.11
C CYS A 259 0.99 -0.35 -1.74
N VAL A 260 -0.09 -0.98 -1.30
CA VAL A 260 -0.58 -2.24 -1.87
C VAL A 260 -1.61 -1.94 -2.94
N THR A 261 -1.35 -2.36 -4.18
CA THR A 261 -2.17 -2.09 -5.36
C THR A 261 -2.97 -3.32 -5.81
N LYS A 262 -3.90 -3.13 -6.75
CA LYS A 262 -4.70 -4.17 -7.40
C LYS A 262 -5.53 -5.03 -6.44
N LEU A 263 -5.92 -4.45 -5.31
CA LEU A 263 -6.74 -5.14 -4.31
C LEU A 263 -8.17 -5.43 -4.81
N ASP A 264 -8.66 -4.70 -5.82
CA ASP A 264 -9.94 -4.94 -6.49
C ASP A 264 -9.94 -6.21 -7.35
N GLY A 265 -8.76 -6.64 -7.79
CA GLY A 265 -8.57 -7.79 -8.68
C GLY A 265 -8.19 -9.09 -7.99
N THR A 266 -7.79 -9.07 -6.71
CA THR A 266 -7.20 -10.22 -6.01
C THR A 266 -8.11 -10.81 -4.94
N ALA A 267 -7.97 -12.12 -4.74
CA ALA A 267 -8.49 -12.87 -3.61
C ALA A 267 -7.54 -12.86 -2.37
N ARG A 268 -6.34 -12.29 -2.53
CA ARG A 268 -5.20 -12.40 -1.59
C ARG A 268 -5.00 -11.16 -0.72
N GLY A 269 -6.07 -10.49 -0.34
CA GLY A 269 -5.99 -9.24 0.43
C GLY A 269 -5.41 -9.38 1.84
N GLY A 270 -5.33 -10.59 2.37
CA GLY A 270 -4.67 -10.87 3.65
C GLY A 270 -3.19 -10.51 3.68
N VAL A 271 -2.54 -10.40 2.51
CA VAL A 271 -1.15 -9.94 2.40
C VAL A 271 -0.94 -8.57 3.06
N VAL A 272 -1.96 -7.70 3.10
CA VAL A 272 -1.89 -6.41 3.81
C VAL A 272 -1.69 -6.62 5.31
N VAL A 273 -2.38 -7.63 5.88
CA VAL A 273 -2.22 -8.00 7.30
C VAL A 273 -0.84 -8.59 7.55
N ALA A 274 -0.36 -9.46 6.66
CA ALA A 274 0.98 -10.04 6.74
C ALA A 274 2.08 -8.96 6.70
N LEU A 275 1.98 -7.99 5.78
CA LEU A 275 2.90 -6.86 5.69
C LEU A 275 2.90 -6.00 6.96
N ALA A 276 1.71 -5.66 7.46
CA ALA A 276 1.55 -4.86 8.68
C ALA A 276 2.13 -5.56 9.93
N LYS A 277 2.05 -6.89 9.97
CA LYS A 277 2.55 -7.69 11.10
C LYS A 277 4.07 -7.85 11.08
N GLN A 278 4.65 -8.12 9.90
CA GLN A 278 6.04 -8.53 9.78
C GLN A 278 7.02 -7.37 9.58
N LEU A 279 6.53 -6.21 9.15
CA LEU A 279 7.39 -5.07 8.83
C LEU A 279 7.04 -3.84 9.66
N PRO A 280 8.04 -3.16 10.24
CA PRO A 280 7.83 -1.91 10.98
C PRO A 280 7.66 -0.72 10.01
N VAL A 281 6.86 -0.90 8.96
CA VAL A 281 6.66 0.09 7.89
C VAL A 281 5.18 0.40 7.76
N SER A 282 4.84 1.67 7.59
CA SER A 282 3.45 2.11 7.47
C SER A 282 2.84 1.76 6.10
N ILE A 283 1.51 1.70 6.04
CA ILE A 283 0.73 1.57 4.82
C ILE A 283 -0.11 2.85 4.65
N PRO A 284 0.41 3.90 4.01
CA PRO A 284 -0.33 5.15 3.86
C PRO A 284 -1.49 5.05 2.87
N PHE A 285 -1.36 4.20 1.84
CA PHE A 285 -2.34 4.09 0.76
C PHE A 285 -2.55 2.64 0.30
N ILE A 286 -3.76 2.40 -0.22
CA ILE A 286 -4.12 1.18 -0.96
C ILE A 286 -4.71 1.54 -2.33
N GLY A 287 -4.35 0.75 -3.35
CA GLY A 287 -4.89 0.84 -4.70
C GLY A 287 -6.03 -0.16 -4.91
N VAL A 288 -7.22 0.35 -5.21
CA VAL A 288 -8.47 -0.43 -5.28
C VAL A 288 -9.17 -0.29 -6.64
N GLY A 289 -8.41 -0.04 -7.69
CA GLY A 289 -8.90 0.08 -9.07
C GLY A 289 -7.99 0.88 -9.95
N GLU A 290 -8.39 1.06 -11.22
CA GLU A 290 -7.57 1.74 -12.25
C GLU A 290 -7.81 3.26 -12.31
N GLY A 291 -8.95 3.75 -11.86
CA GLY A 291 -9.31 5.17 -11.90
C GLY A 291 -8.39 6.06 -11.06
N ILE A 292 -8.31 7.33 -11.42
CA ILE A 292 -7.45 8.32 -10.74
C ILE A 292 -7.78 8.44 -9.24
N ASN A 293 -9.02 8.26 -8.85
CA ASN A 293 -9.51 8.33 -7.48
C ASN A 293 -9.45 6.98 -6.73
N ASP A 294 -8.85 5.94 -7.34
CA ASP A 294 -8.80 4.59 -6.78
C ASP A 294 -7.51 4.33 -5.95
N LEU A 295 -6.75 5.36 -5.65
CA LEU A 295 -5.74 5.37 -4.60
C LEU A 295 -6.37 5.97 -3.33
N ARG A 296 -6.57 5.14 -2.32
CA ARG A 296 -7.28 5.52 -1.08
C ARG A 296 -6.32 5.56 0.10
N PRO A 297 -6.48 6.49 1.04
CA PRO A 297 -5.84 6.39 2.35
C PRO A 297 -6.19 5.04 2.98
N PHE A 298 -5.21 4.42 3.62
CA PHE A 298 -5.44 3.18 4.34
C PHE A 298 -6.07 3.47 5.70
N GLN A 299 -7.16 2.77 5.99
CA GLN A 299 -7.86 2.82 7.26
C GLN A 299 -8.03 1.40 7.78
N SER A 300 -7.38 1.06 8.89
CA SER A 300 -7.28 -0.29 9.45
C SER A 300 -8.65 -0.92 9.71
N ALA A 301 -9.56 -0.18 10.35
CA ALA A 301 -10.88 -0.67 10.70
C ALA A 301 -11.78 -0.90 9.48
N ASP A 302 -11.71 -0.02 8.46
CA ASP A 302 -12.48 -0.18 7.23
C ASP A 302 -11.96 -1.34 6.40
N PHE A 303 -10.64 -1.49 6.33
CA PHE A 303 -10.01 -2.58 5.60
C PHE A 303 -10.32 -3.94 6.24
N ALA A 304 -10.18 -4.07 7.56
CA ALA A 304 -10.52 -5.30 8.29
C ALA A 304 -11.98 -5.70 8.09
N ARG A 305 -12.92 -4.74 8.19
CA ARG A 305 -14.34 -4.98 7.89
C ARG A 305 -14.56 -5.43 6.46
N ALA A 306 -13.91 -4.77 5.49
CA ALA A 306 -14.05 -5.12 4.09
C ALA A 306 -13.50 -6.52 3.80
N LEU A 307 -12.39 -6.91 4.43
CA LEU A 307 -11.75 -8.21 4.28
C LEU A 307 -12.63 -9.36 4.78
N VAL A 308 -13.24 -9.21 5.96
CA VAL A 308 -14.09 -10.25 6.60
C VAL A 308 -15.54 -10.23 6.10
N GLY A 309 -15.91 -9.28 5.25
CA GLY A 309 -17.28 -9.20 4.71
C GLY A 309 -18.29 -8.54 5.65
N GLY A 310 -17.85 -7.60 6.49
CA GLY A 310 -18.70 -6.75 7.29
C GLY A 310 -19.50 -5.73 6.46
N LYS A 311 -20.55 -5.14 7.04
CA LYS A 311 -21.26 -4.02 6.43
C LYS A 311 -20.49 -2.72 6.65
N SER A 312 -20.56 -1.79 5.69
CA SER A 312 -20.11 -0.41 5.88
C SER A 312 -20.86 0.22 7.06
N ILE A 313 -20.16 0.95 7.94
CA ILE A 313 -20.84 1.85 8.87
C ILE A 313 -21.16 3.12 8.05
N GLU A 314 -22.46 3.42 7.93
CA GLU A 314 -22.96 4.66 7.30
C GLU A 314 -22.64 5.88 8.15
#